data_b5f503b996eaa6394daea39ae40f8339
#
_entry.id   b5f503b996eaa6394daea39ae40f8339
#
_cell.length_a   1.000
_cell.length_b   1.000
_cell.length_c   1.000
_cell.angle_alpha   90.00
_cell.angle_beta   90.00
_cell.angle_gamma   90.00
#
_symmetry.space_group_name_H-M   'P 1'
#
loop_
_entity.id
_entity.type
_entity.pdbx_description
1 polymer ?
#
loop_
_entity_poly.entity_id
_entity_poly.type
_entity_poly.pdbx_seq_one_letter_code
_entity_poly.pdbx_strand_id
1 'polypeptide(L)'
;MSHHIDYYFATISPWAFLGHDRLTALARQHGATVAVKPVNFGEVFPASGGLPLSKRAPQRQAYRLVELDRWSKFLGIPLNIHPKFFPANGDLAAGWILAAGESDQAKALALAGAIGRALWCEERDIADEATLRTLAEGLGLDAGALSGRAPQMSARYAELTKEAIDRGVFGAPSYVVDGEIFWGQDRMDFVARKLAK
;
A
#
# COMPACT_ATOMS: atom_id res chain seq x y z
N MET A 1 9.49 23.94 6.60
CA MET A 1 8.07 23.57 6.39
C MET A 1 7.94 22.05 6.55
N SER A 2 6.89 21.53 7.18
CA SER A 2 6.72 20.06 7.26
C SER A 2 6.20 19.57 5.91
N HIS A 3 6.89 18.59 5.31
CA HIS A 3 6.46 17.99 4.07
C HIS A 3 5.26 17.06 4.29
N HIS A 4 4.45 16.89 3.23
CA HIS A 4 3.33 15.99 3.20
C HIS A 4 3.46 14.99 2.04
N ILE A 5 3.25 13.70 2.32
CA ILE A 5 3.33 12.64 1.35
C ILE A 5 1.96 12.00 1.22
N ASP A 6 1.32 12.10 0.04
CA ASP A 6 0.17 11.27 -0.28
C ASP A 6 0.69 9.91 -0.78
N TYR A 7 0.36 8.83 -0.08
CA TYR A 7 0.79 7.48 -0.39
C TYR A 7 -0.36 6.66 -0.97
N TYR A 8 -0.38 6.53 -2.32
CA TYR A 8 -1.37 5.73 -3.05
C TYR A 8 -0.86 4.31 -3.31
N PHE A 9 -1.64 3.31 -2.91
CA PHE A 9 -1.24 1.92 -3.06
C PHE A 9 -2.43 0.96 -3.10
N ALA A 10 -2.19 -0.27 -3.61
CA ALA A 10 -3.11 -1.40 -3.42
C ALA A 10 -2.62 -2.23 -2.23
N THR A 11 -3.53 -2.66 -1.36
CA THR A 11 -3.22 -3.49 -0.18
C THR A 11 -2.52 -4.81 -0.53
N ILE A 12 -2.80 -5.33 -1.74
CA ILE A 12 -2.21 -6.56 -2.28
C ILE A 12 -0.92 -6.33 -3.08
N SER A 13 -0.39 -5.09 -3.15
CA SER A 13 0.79 -4.81 -3.98
C SER A 13 2.08 -5.23 -3.29
N PRO A 14 2.88 -6.16 -3.86
CA PRO A 14 4.19 -6.51 -3.33
C PRO A 14 5.18 -5.35 -3.41
N TRP A 15 5.04 -4.49 -4.44
CA TRP A 15 5.88 -3.32 -4.60
C TRP A 15 5.61 -2.26 -3.53
N ALA A 16 4.32 -2.11 -3.14
CA ALA A 16 3.96 -1.25 -2.02
C ALA A 16 4.54 -1.79 -0.71
N PHE A 17 4.41 -3.11 -0.48
CA PHE A 17 4.99 -3.77 0.69
C PHE A 17 6.51 -3.62 0.75
N LEU A 18 7.25 -3.89 -0.34
CA LEU A 18 8.70 -3.75 -0.40
C LEU A 18 9.19 -2.30 -0.15
N GLY A 19 8.37 -1.29 -0.47
CA GLY A 19 8.69 0.11 -0.22
C GLY A 19 8.24 0.65 1.14
N HIS A 20 7.40 -0.08 1.87
CA HIS A 20 6.66 0.42 3.02
C HIS A 20 7.56 0.89 4.17
N ASP A 21 8.48 0.05 4.61
CA ASP A 21 9.37 0.37 5.74
C ASP A 21 10.32 1.52 5.38
N ARG A 22 10.74 1.60 4.11
CA ARG A 22 11.57 2.70 3.60
C ARG A 22 10.80 4.03 3.58
N LEU A 23 9.53 4.02 3.15
CA LEU A 23 8.65 5.18 3.23
C LEU A 23 8.51 5.66 4.68
N THR A 24 8.22 4.75 5.59
CA THR A 24 8.05 5.05 7.01
C THR A 24 9.32 5.66 7.62
N ALA A 25 10.48 5.09 7.29
CA ALA A 25 11.77 5.59 7.74
C ALA A 25 12.07 6.99 7.18
N LEU A 26 11.84 7.24 5.88
CA LEU A 26 12.03 8.54 5.24
C LEU A 26 11.09 9.61 5.83
N ALA A 27 9.82 9.30 6.00
CA ALA A 27 8.87 10.23 6.59
C ALA A 27 9.31 10.65 8.00
N ARG A 28 9.72 9.69 8.84
CA ARG A 28 10.25 9.98 10.17
C ARG A 28 11.54 10.81 10.13
N GLN A 29 12.48 10.48 9.23
CA GLN A 29 13.77 11.17 9.11
C GLN A 29 13.58 12.65 8.73
N HIS A 30 12.62 12.96 7.88
CA HIS A 30 12.36 14.31 7.39
C HIS A 30 11.21 15.03 8.11
N GLY A 31 10.62 14.44 9.17
CA GLY A 31 9.47 15.00 9.86
C GLY A 31 8.25 15.19 8.95
N ALA A 32 8.13 14.36 7.90
CA ALA A 32 7.04 14.43 6.95
C ALA A 32 5.80 13.67 7.46
N THR A 33 4.62 14.21 7.16
CA THR A 33 3.35 13.49 7.40
C THR A 33 3.01 12.61 6.20
N VAL A 34 2.39 11.44 6.44
CA VAL A 34 1.94 10.52 5.38
C VAL A 34 0.44 10.39 5.42
N ALA A 35 -0.24 10.77 4.35
CA ALA A 35 -1.63 10.41 4.13
C ALA A 35 -1.70 9.03 3.47
N VAL A 36 -2.25 8.07 4.18
CA VAL A 36 -2.33 6.67 3.75
C VAL A 36 -3.58 6.48 2.90
N LYS A 37 -3.40 6.25 1.62
CA LYS A 37 -4.47 6.24 0.61
C LYS A 37 -4.50 4.90 -0.14
N PRO A 38 -5.11 3.85 0.44
CA PRO A 38 -5.40 2.66 -0.34
C PRO A 38 -6.41 3.00 -1.44
N VAL A 39 -6.21 2.49 -2.66
CA VAL A 39 -7.07 2.75 -3.83
C VAL A 39 -7.25 1.51 -4.68
N ASN A 40 -8.36 1.46 -5.44
CA ASN A 40 -8.69 0.35 -6.32
C ASN A 40 -7.97 0.47 -7.66
N PHE A 41 -6.88 -0.27 -7.84
CA PHE A 41 -6.16 -0.29 -9.11
C PHE A 41 -6.91 -1.02 -10.24
N GLY A 42 -7.98 -1.74 -9.92
CA GLY A 42 -8.91 -2.24 -10.93
C GLY A 42 -9.59 -1.12 -11.73
N GLU A 43 -9.79 0.05 -11.09
CA GLU A 43 -10.34 1.26 -11.71
C GLU A 43 -9.25 2.20 -12.24
N VAL A 44 -8.12 2.34 -11.52
CA VAL A 44 -7.00 3.20 -11.93
C VAL A 44 -6.36 2.71 -13.23
N PHE A 45 -6.14 1.40 -13.39
CA PHE A 45 -5.48 0.88 -14.60
C PHE A 45 -6.24 1.17 -15.90
N PRO A 46 -7.55 0.94 -16.03
CA PRO A 46 -8.27 1.30 -17.25
C PRO A 46 -8.19 2.79 -17.59
N ALA A 47 -8.22 3.66 -16.58
CA ALA A 47 -8.16 5.10 -16.77
C ALA A 47 -6.77 5.60 -17.25
N SER A 48 -5.70 4.83 -16.97
CA SER A 48 -4.30 5.21 -17.26
C SER A 48 -3.64 4.37 -18.35
N GLY A 49 -4.37 3.46 -19.00
CA GLY A 49 -3.81 2.52 -19.98
C GLY A 49 -3.00 1.38 -19.33
N GLY A 50 -3.04 1.23 -18.03
CA GLY A 50 -2.42 0.12 -17.30
C GLY A 50 -3.18 -1.19 -17.47
N LEU A 51 -2.50 -2.32 -17.22
CA LEU A 51 -3.12 -3.64 -17.28
C LEU A 51 -3.01 -4.36 -15.92
N PRO A 52 -4.10 -4.98 -15.46
CA PRO A 52 -4.04 -5.95 -14.36
C PRO A 52 -3.02 -7.06 -14.67
N LEU A 53 -2.41 -7.64 -13.62
CA LEU A 53 -1.34 -8.62 -13.77
C LEU A 53 -1.71 -9.77 -14.71
N SER A 54 -2.91 -10.33 -14.59
CA SER A 54 -3.41 -11.44 -15.38
C SER A 54 -3.57 -11.13 -16.89
N LYS A 55 -3.67 -9.85 -17.24
CA LYS A 55 -3.81 -9.37 -18.63
C LYS A 55 -2.47 -8.91 -19.25
N ARG A 56 -1.37 -8.94 -18.50
CA ARG A 56 -0.04 -8.59 -19.00
C ARG A 56 0.54 -9.72 -19.84
N ALA A 57 1.40 -9.39 -20.79
CA ALA A 57 2.13 -10.37 -21.59
C ALA A 57 2.89 -11.36 -20.67
N PRO A 58 2.95 -12.67 -21.02
CA PRO A 58 3.59 -13.69 -20.19
C PRO A 58 5.03 -13.35 -19.77
N GLN A 59 5.80 -12.72 -20.69
CA GLN A 59 7.18 -12.27 -20.41
C GLN A 59 7.22 -11.25 -19.28
N ARG A 60 6.25 -10.33 -19.23
CA ARG A 60 6.15 -9.32 -18.16
C ARG A 60 5.71 -9.92 -16.83
N GLN A 61 4.85 -10.96 -16.87
CA GLN A 61 4.45 -11.69 -15.67
C GLN A 61 5.66 -12.46 -15.09
N ALA A 62 6.40 -13.18 -15.95
CA ALA A 62 7.61 -13.91 -15.54
C ALA A 62 8.69 -12.96 -15.01
N TYR A 63 8.97 -11.86 -15.70
CA TYR A 63 9.96 -10.87 -15.26
C TYR A 63 9.62 -10.23 -13.91
N ARG A 64 8.31 -10.03 -13.64
CA ARG A 64 7.86 -9.54 -12.32
C ARG A 64 8.34 -10.45 -11.18
N LEU A 65 8.29 -11.76 -11.34
CA LEU A 65 8.73 -12.71 -10.31
C LEU A 65 10.24 -12.61 -10.08
N VAL A 66 11.02 -12.47 -11.16
CA VAL A 66 12.47 -12.28 -11.10
C VAL A 66 12.81 -10.97 -10.34
N GLU A 67 12.10 -9.89 -10.62
CA GLU A 67 12.30 -8.61 -9.94
C GLU A 67 11.90 -8.66 -8.46
N LEU A 68 10.81 -9.37 -8.14
CA LEU A 68 10.40 -9.55 -6.74
C LEU A 68 11.48 -10.30 -5.93
N ASP A 69 12.06 -11.37 -6.49
CA ASP A 69 13.16 -12.11 -5.87
C ASP A 69 14.42 -11.23 -5.68
N ARG A 70 14.81 -10.47 -6.71
CA ARG A 70 15.93 -9.53 -6.64
C ARG A 70 15.76 -8.49 -5.55
N TRP A 71 14.59 -7.81 -5.54
CA TRP A 71 14.31 -6.77 -4.57
C TRP A 71 14.15 -7.30 -3.16
N SER A 72 13.53 -8.48 -2.98
CA SER A 72 13.46 -9.17 -1.70
C SER A 72 14.86 -9.40 -1.11
N LYS A 73 15.76 -9.96 -1.91
CA LYS A 73 17.16 -10.22 -1.51
C LYS A 73 17.93 -8.92 -1.24
N PHE A 74 17.82 -7.94 -2.13
CA PHE A 74 18.49 -6.66 -1.99
C PHE A 74 18.08 -5.89 -0.72
N LEU A 75 16.77 -5.93 -0.40
CA LEU A 75 16.22 -5.24 0.78
C LEU A 75 16.29 -6.09 2.07
N GLY A 76 16.66 -7.37 1.98
CA GLY A 76 16.66 -8.30 3.12
C GLY A 76 15.25 -8.60 3.65
N ILE A 77 14.21 -8.48 2.81
CA ILE A 77 12.81 -8.75 3.18
C ILE A 77 12.45 -10.17 2.74
N PRO A 78 12.03 -11.07 3.64
CA PRO A 78 11.72 -12.47 3.31
C PRO A 78 10.36 -12.58 2.60
N LEU A 79 10.31 -12.10 1.35
CA LEU A 79 9.10 -12.09 0.54
C LEU A 79 8.83 -13.50 -0.02
N ASN A 80 7.64 -14.02 0.20
CA ASN A 80 7.15 -15.18 -0.54
C ASN A 80 6.69 -14.74 -1.94
N ILE A 81 7.34 -15.27 -2.98
CA ILE A 81 7.06 -14.88 -4.38
C ILE A 81 5.73 -15.45 -4.88
N HIS A 82 5.29 -16.57 -4.30
CA HIS A 82 4.03 -17.26 -4.61
C HIS A 82 3.21 -17.46 -3.34
N PRO A 83 2.71 -16.38 -2.70
CA PRO A 83 1.97 -16.51 -1.46
C PRO A 83 0.63 -17.20 -1.71
N LYS A 84 0.22 -18.04 -0.75
CA LYS A 84 -0.97 -18.89 -0.82
C LYS A 84 -2.26 -18.13 -1.14
N PHE A 85 -2.39 -16.90 -0.61
CA PHE A 85 -3.60 -16.08 -0.73
C PHE A 85 -3.50 -14.97 -1.78
N PHE A 86 -2.57 -15.07 -2.72
CA PHE A 86 -2.48 -14.10 -3.81
C PHE A 86 -2.99 -14.70 -5.14
N PRO A 87 -3.86 -13.98 -5.87
CA PRO A 87 -4.42 -12.66 -5.57
C PRO A 87 -5.53 -12.70 -4.51
N ALA A 88 -5.45 -11.84 -3.50
CA ALA A 88 -6.50 -11.66 -2.50
C ALA A 88 -7.47 -10.53 -2.91
N ASN A 89 -8.70 -10.54 -2.36
CA ASN A 89 -9.53 -9.34 -2.34
C ASN A 89 -9.00 -8.39 -1.26
N GLY A 90 -8.55 -7.21 -1.66
CA GLY A 90 -7.95 -6.23 -0.76
C GLY A 90 -8.91 -5.18 -0.19
N ASP A 91 -10.20 -5.23 -0.56
CA ASP A 91 -11.16 -4.16 -0.23
C ASP A 91 -11.45 -4.10 1.28
N LEU A 92 -11.61 -5.28 1.92
CA LEU A 92 -11.80 -5.35 3.37
C LEU A 92 -10.59 -4.75 4.11
N ALA A 93 -9.39 -5.14 3.72
CA ALA A 93 -8.14 -4.61 4.29
C ALA A 93 -8.02 -3.09 4.09
N ALA A 94 -8.42 -2.57 2.92
CA ALA A 94 -8.47 -1.13 2.65
C ALA A 94 -9.43 -0.41 3.61
N GLY A 95 -10.61 -0.98 3.84
CA GLY A 95 -11.58 -0.44 4.81
C GLY A 95 -11.01 -0.36 6.24
N TRP A 96 -10.29 -1.38 6.70
CA TRP A 96 -9.64 -1.38 8.01
C TRP A 96 -8.54 -0.33 8.12
N ILE A 97 -7.72 -0.17 7.08
CA ILE A 97 -6.67 0.87 7.03
C ILE A 97 -7.30 2.26 7.08
N LEU A 98 -8.36 2.50 6.31
CA LEU A 98 -9.05 3.79 6.28
C LEU A 98 -9.72 4.11 7.63
N ALA A 99 -10.35 3.13 8.25
CA ALA A 99 -10.95 3.29 9.58
C ALA A 99 -9.89 3.65 10.63
N ALA A 100 -8.73 3.01 10.60
CA ALA A 100 -7.61 3.36 11.49
C ALA A 100 -7.11 4.79 11.24
N GLY A 101 -7.10 5.22 9.99
CA GLY A 101 -6.64 6.54 9.54
C GLY A 101 -7.56 7.71 9.91
N GLU A 102 -8.83 7.46 10.24
CA GLU A 102 -9.74 8.51 10.72
C GLU A 102 -9.26 9.15 12.02
N SER A 103 -8.64 8.37 12.88
CA SER A 103 -8.12 8.86 14.16
C SER A 103 -6.64 9.25 14.10
N ASP A 104 -5.83 8.51 13.32
CA ASP A 104 -4.38 8.69 13.25
C ASP A 104 -3.79 8.02 12.00
N GLN A 105 -3.18 8.81 11.13
CA GLN A 105 -2.53 8.29 9.91
C GLN A 105 -1.31 7.40 10.22
N ALA A 106 -0.65 7.55 11.37
CA ALA A 106 0.43 6.66 11.78
C ALA A 106 -0.10 5.25 12.08
N LYS A 107 -1.31 5.13 12.67
CA LYS A 107 -1.99 3.85 12.87
C LYS A 107 -2.36 3.18 11.54
N ALA A 108 -2.89 3.95 10.59
CA ALA A 108 -3.18 3.46 9.25
C ALA A 108 -1.91 2.95 8.54
N LEU A 109 -0.81 3.70 8.65
CA LEU A 109 0.48 3.31 8.08
C LEU A 109 1.00 2.02 8.71
N ALA A 110 0.98 1.90 10.03
CA ALA A 110 1.39 0.68 10.74
C ALA A 110 0.55 -0.53 10.33
N LEU A 111 -0.78 -0.36 10.25
CA LEU A 111 -1.69 -1.44 9.85
C LEU A 111 -1.47 -1.85 8.39
N ALA A 112 -1.24 -0.89 7.48
CA ALA A 112 -0.93 -1.19 6.09
C ALA A 112 0.36 -2.03 5.94
N GLY A 113 1.39 -1.74 6.74
CA GLY A 113 2.63 -2.53 6.80
C GLY A 113 2.39 -3.95 7.31
N ALA A 114 1.62 -4.09 8.40
CA ALA A 114 1.28 -5.40 8.96
C ALA A 114 0.46 -6.25 7.99
N ILE A 115 -0.52 -5.67 7.29
CA ILE A 115 -1.31 -6.33 6.25
C ILE A 115 -0.43 -6.81 5.09
N GLY A 116 0.48 -5.96 4.61
CA GLY A 116 1.42 -6.34 3.57
C GLY A 116 2.32 -7.52 3.99
N ARG A 117 2.84 -7.51 5.21
CA ARG A 117 3.66 -8.58 5.78
C ARG A 117 2.86 -9.88 5.93
N ALA A 118 1.62 -9.79 6.42
CA ALA A 118 0.73 -10.94 6.58
C ALA A 118 0.53 -11.68 5.26
N LEU A 119 0.28 -10.95 4.15
CA LEU A 119 0.11 -11.55 2.83
C LEU A 119 1.42 -12.09 2.25
N TRP A 120 2.49 -11.26 2.28
CA TRP A 120 3.70 -11.53 1.51
C TRP A 120 4.79 -12.32 2.26
N CYS A 121 4.70 -12.41 3.60
CA CYS A 121 5.70 -13.12 4.41
C CYS A 121 5.11 -14.21 5.31
N GLU A 122 3.83 -14.12 5.68
CA GLU A 122 3.23 -14.94 6.75
C GLU A 122 2.13 -15.89 6.25
N GLU A 123 1.87 -15.95 4.95
CA GLU A 123 0.85 -16.81 4.34
C GLU A 123 -0.54 -16.64 4.98
N ARG A 124 -0.94 -15.40 5.26
CA ARG A 124 -2.22 -15.07 5.89
C ARG A 124 -3.17 -14.40 4.89
N ASP A 125 -4.46 -14.75 4.97
CA ASP A 125 -5.49 -14.17 4.12
C ASP A 125 -5.91 -12.79 4.64
N ILE A 126 -5.63 -11.73 3.88
CA ILE A 126 -6.03 -10.35 4.20
C ILE A 126 -7.49 -10.05 3.83
N ALA A 127 -8.20 -10.97 3.17
CA ALA A 127 -9.63 -10.90 2.95
C ALA A 127 -10.44 -11.49 4.13
N ASP A 128 -9.76 -12.15 5.07
CA ASP A 128 -10.37 -12.71 6.28
C ASP A 128 -10.35 -11.70 7.44
N GLU A 129 -11.52 -11.42 8.01
CA GLU A 129 -11.67 -10.48 9.11
C GLU A 129 -10.91 -10.91 10.37
N ALA A 130 -10.85 -12.22 10.68
CA ALA A 130 -10.13 -12.70 11.86
C ALA A 130 -8.61 -12.42 11.74
N THR A 131 -8.08 -12.50 10.53
CA THR A 131 -6.70 -12.08 10.22
C THR A 131 -6.51 -10.59 10.52
N LEU A 132 -7.37 -9.72 9.97
CA LEU A 132 -7.26 -8.27 10.16
C LEU A 132 -7.41 -7.86 11.64
N ARG A 133 -8.33 -8.51 12.35
CA ARG A 133 -8.52 -8.33 13.80
C ARG A 133 -7.24 -8.63 14.57
N THR A 134 -6.63 -9.79 14.32
CA THR A 134 -5.36 -10.19 14.98
C THR A 134 -4.23 -9.21 14.69
N LEU A 135 -4.14 -8.70 13.45
CA LEU A 135 -3.12 -7.70 13.08
C LEU A 135 -3.33 -6.38 13.81
N ALA A 136 -4.57 -5.91 13.89
CA ALA A 136 -4.93 -4.68 14.62
C ALA A 136 -4.63 -4.80 16.12
N GLU A 137 -5.03 -5.90 16.74
CA GLU A 137 -4.74 -6.20 18.17
C GLU A 137 -3.24 -6.25 18.45
N GLY A 138 -2.47 -6.87 17.55
CA GLY A 138 -1.00 -6.92 17.65
C GLY A 138 -0.32 -5.54 17.59
N LEU A 139 -1.00 -4.54 17.03
CA LEU A 139 -0.58 -3.14 17.01
C LEU A 139 -1.19 -2.29 18.15
N GLY A 140 -1.94 -2.90 19.06
CA GLY A 140 -2.63 -2.19 20.15
C GLY A 140 -3.80 -1.33 19.67
N LEU A 141 -4.39 -1.63 18.50
CA LEU A 141 -5.56 -0.93 17.99
C LEU A 141 -6.85 -1.59 18.49
N ASP A 142 -7.92 -0.81 18.62
CA ASP A 142 -9.25 -1.33 18.94
C ASP A 142 -9.83 -2.05 17.72
N ALA A 143 -9.60 -3.36 17.64
CA ALA A 143 -10.06 -4.19 16.54
C ALA A 143 -11.60 -4.27 16.45
N GLY A 144 -12.30 -4.13 17.58
CA GLY A 144 -13.77 -4.08 17.58
C GLY A 144 -14.30 -2.83 16.91
N ALA A 145 -13.75 -1.67 17.27
CA ALA A 145 -14.10 -0.40 16.64
C ALA A 145 -13.76 -0.39 15.15
N LEU A 146 -12.56 -0.90 14.77
CA LEU A 146 -12.15 -0.96 13.35
C LEU A 146 -13.06 -1.89 12.55
N SER A 147 -13.41 -3.06 13.05
CA SER A 147 -14.33 -4.00 12.40
C SER A 147 -15.71 -3.38 12.14
N GLY A 148 -16.27 -2.67 13.12
CA GLY A 148 -17.55 -1.97 12.95
C GLY A 148 -17.48 -0.77 12.01
N ARG A 149 -16.32 -0.13 11.87
CA ARG A 149 -16.12 1.06 11.06
C ARG A 149 -15.70 0.76 9.61
N ALA A 150 -14.94 -0.29 9.37
CA ALA A 150 -14.38 -0.64 8.07
C ALA A 150 -15.42 -0.74 6.93
N PRO A 151 -16.60 -1.36 7.11
CA PRO A 151 -17.62 -1.41 6.05
C PRO A 151 -18.12 -0.02 5.60
N GLN A 152 -18.04 0.98 6.49
CA GLN A 152 -18.49 2.34 6.22
C GLN A 152 -17.44 3.13 5.39
N MET A 153 -16.25 2.59 5.19
CA MET A 153 -15.16 3.22 4.45
C MET A 153 -15.26 3.04 2.92
N SER A 154 -16.25 2.31 2.42
CA SER A 154 -16.40 2.04 0.97
C SER A 154 -16.51 3.32 0.13
N ALA A 155 -17.30 4.30 0.59
CA ALA A 155 -17.40 5.60 -0.08
C ALA A 155 -16.06 6.34 -0.09
N ARG A 156 -15.34 6.35 1.04
CA ARG A 156 -14.02 6.98 1.13
C ARG A 156 -12.99 6.28 0.24
N TYR A 157 -13.02 4.97 0.14
CA TYR A 157 -12.17 4.19 -0.76
C TYR A 157 -12.43 4.55 -2.22
N ALA A 158 -13.70 4.68 -2.63
CA ALA A 158 -14.07 5.12 -3.97
C ALA A 158 -13.63 6.57 -4.25
N GLU A 159 -13.81 7.49 -3.30
CA GLU A 159 -13.34 8.88 -3.42
C GLU A 159 -11.82 8.96 -3.61
N LEU A 160 -11.05 8.21 -2.82
CA LEU A 160 -9.60 8.17 -2.95
C LEU A 160 -9.14 7.55 -4.27
N THR A 161 -9.88 6.57 -4.78
CA THR A 161 -9.62 5.97 -6.10
C THR A 161 -9.84 7.00 -7.20
N LYS A 162 -10.95 7.75 -7.13
CA LYS A 162 -11.21 8.87 -8.05
C LYS A 162 -10.13 9.96 -7.93
N GLU A 163 -9.77 10.35 -6.73
CA GLU A 163 -8.70 11.33 -6.47
C GLU A 163 -7.38 10.89 -7.12
N ALA A 164 -7.02 9.61 -6.98
CA ALA A 164 -5.81 9.05 -7.59
C ALA A 164 -5.84 9.19 -9.12
N ILE A 165 -6.97 8.88 -9.76
CA ILE A 165 -7.17 9.03 -11.21
C ILE A 165 -7.04 10.50 -11.62
N ASP A 166 -7.74 11.41 -10.94
CA ASP A 166 -7.74 12.84 -11.24
C ASP A 166 -6.33 13.45 -11.08
N ARG A 167 -5.51 12.93 -10.16
CA ARG A 167 -4.12 13.33 -9.96
C ARG A 167 -3.12 12.67 -10.93
N GLY A 168 -3.57 11.78 -11.82
CA GLY A 168 -2.71 11.10 -12.76
C GLY A 168 -1.89 9.97 -12.16
N VAL A 169 -2.29 9.42 -11.02
CA VAL A 169 -1.69 8.18 -10.47
C VAL A 169 -2.04 7.01 -11.39
N PHE A 170 -1.02 6.22 -11.79
CA PHE A 170 -1.17 5.14 -12.78
C PHE A 170 -0.59 3.79 -12.31
N GLY A 171 0.08 3.74 -11.17
CA GLY A 171 0.70 2.51 -10.65
C GLY A 171 0.92 2.54 -9.15
N ALA A 172 1.16 1.37 -8.55
CA ALA A 172 1.38 1.20 -7.12
C ALA A 172 2.79 0.67 -6.81
N PRO A 173 3.45 1.22 -5.75
CA PRO A 173 3.07 2.39 -5.00
C PRO A 173 3.31 3.68 -5.78
N SER A 174 2.53 4.74 -5.51
CA SER A 174 2.83 6.11 -5.92
C SER A 174 2.89 7.00 -4.68
N TYR A 175 3.92 7.82 -4.62
CA TYR A 175 4.14 8.83 -3.58
C TYR A 175 3.98 10.20 -4.23
N VAL A 176 3.12 11.05 -3.70
CA VAL A 176 2.96 12.43 -4.21
C VAL A 176 3.46 13.39 -3.14
N VAL A 177 4.48 14.17 -3.46
CA VAL A 177 5.09 15.15 -2.58
C VAL A 177 5.05 16.50 -3.26
N ASP A 178 4.38 17.48 -2.67
CA ASP A 178 4.19 18.82 -3.25
C ASP A 178 3.69 18.79 -4.70
N GLY A 179 2.75 17.88 -5.00
CA GLY A 179 2.16 17.72 -6.33
C GLY A 179 2.99 16.91 -7.34
N GLU A 180 4.21 16.51 -7.00
CA GLU A 180 5.09 15.68 -7.86
C GLU A 180 4.90 14.19 -7.55
N ILE A 181 4.67 13.38 -8.61
CA ILE A 181 4.46 11.93 -8.49
C ILE A 181 5.79 11.18 -8.61
N PHE A 182 6.03 10.28 -7.65
CA PHE A 182 7.12 9.31 -7.66
C PHE A 182 6.51 7.90 -7.69
N TRP A 183 6.55 7.24 -8.82
CA TRP A 183 5.98 5.90 -8.98
C TRP A 183 7.04 4.81 -8.82
N GLY A 184 6.77 3.88 -7.92
CA GLY A 184 7.58 2.69 -7.67
C GLY A 184 8.38 2.78 -6.37
N GLN A 185 8.54 1.63 -5.71
CA GLN A 185 9.34 1.51 -4.48
C GLN A 185 10.84 1.82 -4.71
N ASP A 186 11.29 1.74 -5.94
CA ASP A 186 12.66 2.02 -6.38
C ASP A 186 12.92 3.53 -6.62
N ARG A 187 11.94 4.40 -6.40
CA ARG A 187 12.05 5.87 -6.47
C ARG A 187 12.24 6.55 -5.12
N MET A 188 12.45 5.78 -4.05
CA MET A 188 12.64 6.33 -2.70
C MET A 188 13.77 7.34 -2.59
N ASP A 189 14.85 7.20 -3.36
CA ASP A 189 15.96 8.15 -3.37
C ASP A 189 15.56 9.52 -3.93
N PHE A 190 14.64 9.55 -4.90
CA PHE A 190 14.08 10.80 -5.41
C PHE A 190 13.10 11.42 -4.42
N VAL A 191 12.27 10.61 -3.74
CA VAL A 191 11.43 11.08 -2.64
C VAL A 191 12.28 11.72 -1.54
N ALA A 192 13.36 11.06 -1.10
CA ALA A 192 14.29 11.59 -0.11
C ALA A 192 14.88 12.94 -0.53
N ARG A 193 15.30 13.06 -1.80
CA ARG A 193 15.84 14.32 -2.34
C ARG A 193 14.79 15.44 -2.41
N LYS A 194 13.52 15.09 -2.63
CA LYS A 194 12.42 16.06 -2.63
C LYS A 194 12.15 16.56 -1.22
N LEU A 195 12.14 15.66 -0.22
CA LEU A 195 11.93 15.99 1.19
C LEU A 195 13.10 16.75 1.84
N ALA A 196 14.27 16.76 1.22
CA ALA A 196 15.45 17.46 1.72
C ALA A 196 15.53 18.95 1.28
N LYS A 197 14.58 19.41 0.47
CA LYS A 197 14.51 20.80 -0.02
C LYS A 197 13.62 21.65 0.86
#